data_ac02497333928f9050ac016175092a72
#
_entry.id   ac02497333928f9050ac016175092a72
#
_cell.length_a   1.000
_cell.length_b   1.000
_cell.length_c   1.000
_cell.angle_alpha   90.00
_cell.angle_beta   90.00
_cell.angle_gamma   90.00
#
_symmetry.space_group_name_H-M   'P 1'
#
loop_
_entity.id
_entity.type
_entity.pdbx_description
1 polymer ?
#
loop_
_entity_poly.entity_id
_entity_poly.type
_entity_poly.pdbx_seq_one_letter_code
_entity_poly.pdbx_strand_id
1 'polypeptide(L)'
;MYKKAAEDKSKFIQKGLKDYSSKRNYDFGPKSRENTSNLSKYISHRIINEYDLVREILSQYNLQKVDKFIQEVFWRVYWKGWLEHRPDVWRDFVDSDPTYSEEEYKKAINGETGIECFDDWVKELKSENYLHNHTRMWFASIWIFTLNLPWELGARFFMKYLFDGDAASNTLSWRWVAGIQTQGKNYLARESNIRKFTNQRYMNTSLNENALPLENPKIYFPQDVRHVRTTQKYKNLVLFESDLNVNERYSFFKNYENIFLVLLDNKNRNIKLDEKVLNFKRTLQEAFASEISNSQIIDEDTFMSLNAQFDVLYPSIGENMDFLDREFKDIDKLHFIGLKEDIYCWQFSKKGFFNFKKNIPEVINYLLHENDLFN
;
A
#
# COMPACT_ATOMS: atom_id res chain seq x y z
N MET A 1 -6.00 -18.80 -3.23
CA MET A 1 -5.90 -17.35 -3.01
C MET A 1 -6.51 -16.58 -4.18
N TYR A 2 -6.05 -16.77 -5.42
CA TYR A 2 -6.53 -16.05 -6.63
C TYR A 2 -8.04 -16.20 -6.85
N LYS A 3 -8.59 -17.40 -6.72
CA LYS A 3 -10.04 -17.65 -6.83
C LYS A 3 -10.83 -16.77 -5.82
N LYS A 4 -10.39 -16.72 -4.56
CA LYS A 4 -11.04 -15.91 -3.53
C LYS A 4 -10.95 -14.41 -3.83
N ALA A 5 -9.80 -13.93 -4.31
CA ALA A 5 -9.63 -12.54 -4.72
C ALA A 5 -10.56 -12.18 -5.90
N ALA A 6 -10.71 -13.08 -6.88
CA ALA A 6 -11.62 -12.89 -8.01
C ALA A 6 -13.10 -12.87 -7.57
N GLU A 7 -13.50 -13.76 -6.65
CA GLU A 7 -14.85 -13.79 -6.07
C GLU A 7 -15.16 -12.49 -5.31
N ASP A 8 -14.24 -12.03 -4.45
CA ASP A 8 -14.40 -10.79 -3.68
C ASP A 8 -14.48 -9.57 -4.61
N LYS A 9 -13.64 -9.52 -5.65
CA LYS A 9 -13.67 -8.50 -6.71
C LYS A 9 -15.01 -8.47 -7.43
N SER A 10 -15.47 -9.62 -7.93
CA SER A 10 -16.76 -9.73 -8.63
C SER A 10 -17.94 -9.32 -7.73
N LYS A 11 -17.94 -9.76 -6.48
CA LYS A 11 -18.97 -9.39 -5.50
C LYS A 11 -19.03 -7.86 -5.31
N PHE A 12 -17.86 -7.22 -5.17
CA PHE A 12 -17.80 -5.78 -5.01
C PHE A 12 -18.28 -5.04 -6.26
N ILE A 13 -17.80 -5.41 -7.45
CA ILE A 13 -18.18 -4.75 -8.71
C ILE A 13 -19.72 -4.85 -8.92
N GLN A 14 -20.30 -6.01 -8.67
CA GLN A 14 -21.74 -6.23 -8.89
C GLN A 14 -22.64 -5.57 -7.84
N LYS A 15 -22.21 -5.51 -6.58
CA LYS A 15 -23.08 -5.09 -5.45
C LYS A 15 -22.62 -3.83 -4.75
N GLY A 16 -21.32 -3.71 -4.43
CA GLY A 16 -20.78 -2.64 -3.59
C GLY A 16 -20.49 -1.35 -4.35
N LEU A 17 -20.09 -1.44 -5.61
CA LEU A 17 -19.59 -0.31 -6.38
C LEU A 17 -20.65 0.79 -6.60
N LYS A 18 -21.92 0.41 -6.78
CA LYS A 18 -23.03 1.37 -7.02
C LYS A 18 -23.20 2.36 -5.87
N ASP A 19 -23.08 1.88 -4.64
CA ASP A 19 -23.28 2.68 -3.43
C ASP A 19 -21.99 3.23 -2.84
N TYR A 20 -20.84 2.86 -3.42
CA TYR A 20 -19.53 3.20 -2.90
C TYR A 20 -19.33 4.69 -2.63
N SER A 21 -19.72 5.53 -3.58
CA SER A 21 -19.55 7.00 -3.45
C SER A 21 -20.26 7.58 -2.23
N SER A 22 -21.44 7.10 -1.90
CA SER A 22 -22.26 7.60 -0.78
C SER A 22 -21.94 6.94 0.56
N LYS A 23 -21.53 5.66 0.54
CA LYS A 23 -21.36 4.85 1.76
C LYS A 23 -19.91 4.61 2.17
N ARG A 24 -18.92 4.90 1.30
CA ARG A 24 -17.51 4.58 1.51
C ARG A 24 -16.90 5.15 2.81
N ASN A 25 -17.47 6.21 3.34
CA ASN A 25 -16.98 6.83 4.56
C ASN A 25 -17.54 6.19 5.85
N TYR A 26 -18.58 5.36 5.76
CA TYR A 26 -19.16 4.71 6.93
C TYR A 26 -18.37 3.49 7.33
N ASP A 27 -17.96 3.44 8.60
CA ASP A 27 -17.41 2.26 9.25
C ASP A 27 -18.47 1.59 10.13
N PHE A 28 -19.12 0.57 9.60
CA PHE A 28 -20.12 -0.22 10.32
C PHE A 28 -19.54 -1.30 11.22
N GLY A 29 -18.19 -1.36 11.35
CA GLY A 29 -17.45 -2.33 12.13
C GLY A 29 -17.02 -3.57 11.34
N PRO A 30 -16.19 -4.44 11.96
CA PRO A 30 -15.51 -5.52 11.26
C PRO A 30 -16.43 -6.57 10.63
N LYS A 31 -17.68 -6.69 11.11
CA LYS A 31 -18.65 -7.65 10.60
C LYS A 31 -19.54 -7.12 9.46
N SER A 32 -19.46 -5.84 9.13
CA SER A 32 -20.38 -5.17 8.18
C SER A 32 -19.62 -4.21 7.27
N ARG A 33 -18.86 -4.76 6.30
CA ARG A 33 -17.98 -3.99 5.39
C ARG A 33 -18.39 -4.07 3.92
N GLU A 34 -19.66 -4.34 3.62
CA GLU A 34 -20.14 -4.46 2.23
C GLU A 34 -20.13 -3.12 1.47
N ASN A 35 -20.00 -2.00 2.18
CA ASN A 35 -19.89 -0.66 1.62
C ASN A 35 -18.48 -0.29 1.12
N THR A 36 -17.49 -1.17 1.32
CA THR A 36 -16.12 -1.04 0.84
C THR A 36 -15.70 -2.24 0.01
N SER A 37 -14.62 -2.10 -0.77
CA SER A 37 -14.18 -3.20 -1.63
C SER A 37 -13.55 -4.36 -0.85
N ASN A 38 -12.90 -4.09 0.27
CA ASN A 38 -12.05 -5.02 1.03
C ASN A 38 -10.93 -5.68 0.18
N LEU A 39 -10.56 -5.04 -0.94
CA LEU A 39 -9.59 -5.58 -1.91
C LEU A 39 -8.16 -5.13 -1.64
N SER A 40 -7.92 -4.21 -0.71
CA SER A 40 -6.61 -3.59 -0.50
C SER A 40 -5.49 -4.60 -0.24
N LYS A 41 -5.76 -5.67 0.52
CA LYS A 41 -4.79 -6.75 0.76
C LYS A 41 -4.40 -7.54 -0.50
N TYR A 42 -5.26 -7.60 -1.50
CA TYR A 42 -4.95 -8.23 -2.79
C TYR A 42 -4.25 -7.25 -3.73
N ILE A 43 -4.67 -5.98 -3.70
CA ILE A 43 -4.11 -4.93 -4.54
C ILE A 43 -2.69 -4.58 -4.08
N SER A 44 -2.41 -4.55 -2.77
CA SER A 44 -1.07 -4.23 -2.25
C SER A 44 0.00 -5.24 -2.65
N HIS A 45 -0.41 -6.46 -2.99
CA HIS A 45 0.45 -7.55 -3.45
C HIS A 45 0.25 -7.87 -4.93
N ARG A 46 -0.56 -7.06 -5.63
CA ARG A 46 -0.92 -7.25 -7.04
C ARG A 46 -1.47 -8.64 -7.40
N ILE A 47 -2.07 -9.34 -6.43
CA ILE A 47 -2.98 -10.46 -6.76
C ILE A 47 -4.13 -9.95 -7.65
N ILE A 48 -4.58 -8.73 -7.39
CA ILE A 48 -5.43 -7.91 -8.27
C ILE A 48 -4.61 -6.69 -8.67
N ASN A 49 -4.33 -6.56 -9.95
CA ASN A 49 -3.61 -5.42 -10.47
C ASN A 49 -4.54 -4.20 -10.53
N GLU A 50 -4.03 -3.02 -10.17
CA GLU A 50 -4.76 -1.75 -10.12
C GLU A 50 -5.33 -1.40 -11.49
N TYR A 51 -4.54 -1.58 -12.54
CA TYR A 51 -4.90 -1.18 -13.91
C TYR A 51 -5.93 -2.11 -14.53
N ASP A 52 -5.79 -3.43 -14.30
CA ASP A 52 -6.76 -4.42 -14.76
C ASP A 52 -8.10 -4.27 -14.06
N LEU A 53 -8.09 -3.93 -12.77
CA LEU A 53 -9.30 -3.59 -12.03
C LEU A 53 -10.00 -2.36 -12.64
N VAL A 54 -9.25 -1.34 -13.01
CA VAL A 54 -9.80 -0.14 -13.68
C VAL A 54 -10.38 -0.49 -15.04
N ARG A 55 -9.65 -1.27 -15.87
CA ARG A 55 -10.14 -1.75 -17.19
C ARG A 55 -11.44 -2.53 -17.05
N GLU A 56 -11.51 -3.49 -16.13
CA GLU A 56 -12.69 -4.32 -15.89
C GLU A 56 -13.90 -3.49 -15.46
N ILE A 57 -13.71 -2.52 -14.56
CA ILE A 57 -14.80 -1.65 -14.11
C ILE A 57 -15.29 -0.75 -15.24
N LEU A 58 -14.39 -0.18 -16.02
CA LEU A 58 -14.76 0.73 -17.12
C LEU A 58 -15.35 0.00 -18.33
N SER A 59 -15.14 -1.30 -18.47
CA SER A 59 -15.86 -2.12 -19.45
C SER A 59 -17.37 -2.28 -19.12
N GLN A 60 -17.76 -2.07 -17.86
CA GLN A 60 -19.12 -2.27 -17.36
C GLN A 60 -19.82 -0.97 -16.95
N TYR A 61 -19.08 0.06 -16.61
CA TYR A 61 -19.59 1.31 -16.05
C TYR A 61 -18.95 2.54 -16.67
N ASN A 62 -19.75 3.58 -16.90
CA ASN A 62 -19.21 4.89 -17.28
C ASN A 62 -18.40 5.50 -16.11
N LEU A 63 -17.27 6.12 -16.41
CA LEU A 63 -16.37 6.75 -15.45
C LEU A 63 -17.11 7.65 -14.43
N GLN A 64 -18.08 8.46 -14.88
CA GLN A 64 -18.83 9.36 -14.00
C GLN A 64 -19.54 8.64 -12.83
N LYS A 65 -20.00 7.40 -13.04
CA LYS A 65 -20.68 6.60 -12.00
C LYS A 65 -19.73 6.00 -10.97
N VAL A 66 -18.49 5.75 -11.37
CA VAL A 66 -17.48 5.04 -10.58
C VAL A 66 -16.27 5.90 -10.22
N ASP A 67 -16.29 7.19 -10.59
CA ASP A 67 -15.19 8.14 -10.45
C ASP A 67 -14.54 8.12 -9.06
N LYS A 68 -15.36 8.07 -8.00
CA LYS A 68 -14.83 8.04 -6.63
C LYS A 68 -14.00 6.78 -6.34
N PHE A 69 -14.43 5.61 -6.81
CA PHE A 69 -13.66 4.40 -6.62
C PHE A 69 -12.38 4.39 -7.46
N ILE A 70 -12.49 4.80 -8.72
CA ILE A 70 -11.33 4.93 -9.62
C ILE A 70 -10.29 5.90 -9.03
N GLN A 71 -10.72 7.03 -8.46
CA GLN A 71 -9.81 7.96 -7.77
C GLN A 71 -9.10 7.30 -6.58
N GLU A 72 -9.80 6.48 -5.78
CA GLU A 72 -9.17 5.79 -4.63
C GLU A 72 -8.13 4.74 -5.10
N VAL A 73 -8.38 4.04 -6.22
CA VAL A 73 -7.38 3.16 -6.83
C VAL A 73 -6.16 3.96 -7.29
N PHE A 74 -6.37 5.09 -7.94
CA PHE A 74 -5.28 5.95 -8.40
C PHE A 74 -4.56 6.72 -7.29
N TRP A 75 -5.13 6.88 -6.10
CA TRP A 75 -4.39 7.37 -4.93
C TRP A 75 -3.19 6.48 -4.62
N ARG A 76 -3.37 5.15 -4.69
CA ARG A 76 -2.29 4.19 -4.46
C ARG A 76 -1.19 4.32 -5.53
N VAL A 77 -1.58 4.38 -6.81
CA VAL A 77 -0.65 4.55 -7.93
C VAL A 77 0.14 5.85 -7.77
N TYR A 78 -0.56 6.94 -7.43
CA TYR A 78 0.05 8.23 -7.16
C TYR A 78 1.04 8.18 -5.99
N TRP A 79 0.68 7.56 -4.86
CA TRP A 79 1.58 7.46 -3.70
C TRP A 79 2.86 6.71 -4.05
N LYS A 80 2.76 5.58 -4.77
CA LYS A 80 3.94 4.86 -5.24
C LYS A 80 4.83 5.76 -6.10
N GLY A 81 4.31 6.35 -7.15
CA GLY A 81 5.08 7.22 -8.03
C GLY A 81 5.64 8.47 -7.32
N TRP A 82 4.89 9.04 -6.37
CA TRP A 82 5.39 10.18 -5.59
C TRP A 82 6.60 9.80 -4.75
N LEU A 83 6.58 8.61 -4.12
CA LEU A 83 7.68 8.11 -3.31
C LEU A 83 8.88 7.72 -4.18
N GLU A 84 8.67 7.15 -5.36
CA GLU A 84 9.74 6.87 -6.33
C GLU A 84 10.54 8.12 -6.69
N HIS A 85 9.87 9.27 -6.78
CA HIS A 85 10.54 10.55 -6.98
C HIS A 85 11.19 11.14 -5.72
N ARG A 86 10.95 10.58 -4.53
CA ARG A 86 11.45 11.09 -3.24
C ARG A 86 11.82 9.97 -2.28
N PRO A 87 12.78 9.10 -2.66
CA PRO A 87 13.16 7.94 -1.86
C PRO A 87 13.65 8.31 -0.45
N ASP A 88 14.20 9.52 -0.29
CA ASP A 88 14.67 10.01 1.00
C ASP A 88 13.54 10.14 2.05
N VAL A 89 12.29 10.27 1.62
CA VAL A 89 11.14 10.30 2.56
C VAL A 89 10.99 8.95 3.27
N TRP A 90 11.14 7.85 2.55
CA TRP A 90 11.13 6.50 3.14
C TRP A 90 12.35 6.29 4.04
N ARG A 91 13.54 6.67 3.57
CA ARG A 91 14.80 6.53 4.30
C ARG A 91 14.77 7.30 5.62
N ASP A 92 14.37 8.56 5.59
CA ASP A 92 14.23 9.37 6.80
C ASP A 92 13.17 8.80 7.77
N PHE A 93 12.11 8.17 7.26
CA PHE A 93 11.11 7.53 8.09
C PHE A 93 11.66 6.28 8.80
N VAL A 94 12.36 5.40 8.09
CA VAL A 94 12.90 4.17 8.70
C VAL A 94 14.06 4.46 9.65
N ASP A 95 14.86 5.50 9.37
CA ASP A 95 15.99 5.92 10.19
C ASP A 95 15.58 6.84 11.36
N SER A 96 14.31 7.24 11.42
CA SER A 96 13.84 8.14 12.48
C SER A 96 13.89 7.48 13.87
N ASP A 97 14.36 8.26 14.85
CA ASP A 97 14.39 7.88 16.27
C ASP A 97 13.75 9.01 17.12
N PRO A 98 12.41 9.15 17.08
CA PRO A 98 11.73 10.22 17.77
C PRO A 98 11.68 9.97 19.28
N THR A 99 11.81 11.05 20.07
CA THR A 99 11.61 11.02 21.51
C THR A 99 10.11 10.91 21.83
N TYR A 100 9.73 10.06 22.78
CA TYR A 100 8.35 9.84 23.19
C TYR A 100 8.24 9.29 24.61
N SER A 101 7.04 9.31 25.18
CA SER A 101 6.73 8.66 26.44
C SER A 101 6.49 7.16 26.23
N GLU A 102 7.35 6.34 26.78
CA GLU A 102 7.20 4.86 26.75
C GLU A 102 5.86 4.40 27.38
N GLU A 103 5.40 5.06 28.44
CA GLU A 103 4.14 4.71 29.10
C GLU A 103 2.95 4.99 28.19
N GLU A 104 2.89 6.18 27.59
CA GLU A 104 1.80 6.56 26.69
C GLU A 104 1.81 5.72 25.40
N TYR A 105 3.00 5.42 24.89
CA TYR A 105 3.14 4.52 23.74
C TYR A 105 2.61 3.12 24.05
N LYS A 106 2.95 2.55 25.23
CA LYS A 106 2.45 1.23 25.66
C LYS A 106 0.93 1.22 25.80
N LYS A 107 0.34 2.25 26.40
CA LYS A 107 -1.13 2.40 26.48
C LYS A 107 -1.74 2.42 25.08
N ALA A 108 -1.15 3.22 24.17
CA ALA A 108 -1.65 3.36 22.81
C ALA A 108 -1.63 2.03 22.04
N ILE A 109 -0.50 1.35 22.01
CA ILE A 109 -0.38 0.07 21.28
C ILE A 109 -1.18 -1.07 21.91
N ASN A 110 -1.55 -0.99 23.19
CA ASN A 110 -2.37 -1.98 23.86
C ASN A 110 -3.87 -1.70 23.76
N GLY A 111 -4.27 -0.50 23.35
CA GLY A 111 -5.67 -0.08 23.37
C GLY A 111 -6.18 0.12 24.79
N GLU A 112 -5.41 0.87 25.59
CA GLU A 112 -5.63 1.17 27.01
C GLU A 112 -5.56 2.68 27.25
N THR A 113 -5.91 3.48 26.24
CA THR A 113 -5.82 4.95 26.31
C THR A 113 -7.01 5.58 27.01
N GLY A 114 -8.12 4.82 27.18
CA GLY A 114 -9.40 5.33 27.67
C GLY A 114 -10.21 6.04 26.60
N ILE A 115 -9.74 6.13 25.35
CA ILE A 115 -10.50 6.61 24.20
C ILE A 115 -11.16 5.38 23.55
N GLU A 116 -12.42 5.12 23.85
CA GLU A 116 -13.14 3.89 23.50
C GLU A 116 -12.96 3.50 22.01
N CYS A 117 -13.20 4.42 21.08
CA CYS A 117 -13.10 4.13 19.66
C CYS A 117 -11.65 3.77 19.25
N PHE A 118 -10.66 4.45 19.79
CA PHE A 118 -9.26 4.19 19.49
C PHE A 118 -8.83 2.81 20.03
N ASP A 119 -9.19 2.50 21.28
CA ASP A 119 -8.85 1.24 21.92
C ASP A 119 -9.51 0.05 21.20
N ASP A 120 -10.73 0.20 20.74
CA ASP A 120 -11.40 -0.81 19.91
C ASP A 120 -10.72 -0.98 18.54
N TRP A 121 -10.30 0.10 17.89
CA TRP A 121 -9.59 0.03 16.61
C TRP A 121 -8.20 -0.60 16.75
N VAL A 122 -7.51 -0.44 17.89
CA VAL A 122 -6.27 -1.16 18.16
C VAL A 122 -6.52 -2.67 18.21
N LYS A 123 -7.58 -3.09 18.92
CA LYS A 123 -7.98 -4.50 18.99
C LYS A 123 -8.39 -5.04 17.62
N GLU A 124 -9.17 -4.27 16.85
CA GLU A 124 -9.58 -4.61 15.49
C GLU A 124 -8.37 -4.76 14.57
N LEU A 125 -7.41 -3.81 14.59
CA LEU A 125 -6.19 -3.89 13.79
C LEU A 125 -5.39 -5.16 14.08
N LYS A 126 -5.23 -5.52 15.34
CA LYS A 126 -4.46 -6.72 15.75
C LYS A 126 -5.19 -8.03 15.47
N SER A 127 -6.53 -8.05 15.51
CA SER A 127 -7.33 -9.25 15.24
C SER A 127 -7.56 -9.50 13.76
N GLU A 128 -7.97 -8.44 13.02
CA GLU A 128 -8.40 -8.51 11.61
C GLU A 128 -7.29 -8.17 10.61
N ASN A 129 -6.16 -7.60 11.08
CA ASN A 129 -5.06 -7.08 10.25
C ASN A 129 -5.53 -6.09 9.19
N TYR A 130 -6.60 -5.38 9.50
CA TYR A 130 -7.26 -4.40 8.64
C TYR A 130 -8.00 -3.35 9.48
N LEU A 131 -8.05 -2.13 8.97
CA LEU A 131 -8.96 -1.08 9.42
C LEU A 131 -9.64 -0.43 8.21
N HIS A 132 -10.87 0.03 8.41
CA HIS A 132 -11.58 0.83 7.42
C HIS A 132 -10.79 2.10 7.07
N ASN A 133 -10.77 2.53 5.80
CA ASN A 133 -9.93 3.66 5.37
C ASN A 133 -10.17 4.95 6.17
N HIS A 134 -11.42 5.30 6.44
CA HIS A 134 -11.75 6.49 7.23
C HIS A 134 -11.28 6.34 8.70
N THR A 135 -11.40 5.14 9.24
CA THR A 135 -10.90 4.80 10.58
C THR A 135 -9.39 4.96 10.69
N ARG A 136 -8.63 4.62 9.65
CA ARG A 136 -7.17 4.85 9.63
C ARG A 136 -6.83 6.34 9.76
N MET A 137 -7.62 7.22 9.16
CA MET A 137 -7.42 8.68 9.26
C MET A 137 -7.73 9.17 10.68
N TRP A 138 -8.82 8.72 11.30
CA TRP A 138 -9.15 9.06 12.69
C TRP A 138 -8.11 8.52 13.66
N PHE A 139 -7.71 7.26 13.49
CA PHE A 139 -6.66 6.61 14.28
C PHE A 139 -5.37 7.44 14.28
N ALA A 140 -4.89 7.77 13.09
CA ALA A 140 -3.66 8.54 12.94
C ALA A 140 -3.78 9.96 13.54
N SER A 141 -4.93 10.62 13.38
CA SER A 141 -5.18 11.92 13.98
C SER A 141 -5.22 11.86 15.52
N ILE A 142 -5.87 10.83 16.10
CA ILE A 142 -5.89 10.64 17.56
C ILE A 142 -4.49 10.35 18.08
N TRP A 143 -3.76 9.45 17.42
CA TRP A 143 -2.39 9.12 17.76
C TRP A 143 -1.49 10.36 17.83
N ILE A 144 -1.52 11.18 16.78
CA ILE A 144 -0.62 12.33 16.64
C ILE A 144 -1.06 13.48 17.55
N PHE A 145 -2.34 13.86 17.53
CA PHE A 145 -2.80 15.14 18.06
C PHE A 145 -3.52 15.05 19.42
N THR A 146 -4.06 13.88 19.76
CA THR A 146 -4.71 13.69 21.07
C THR A 146 -3.78 12.98 22.05
N LEU A 147 -3.10 11.90 21.60
CA LEU A 147 -2.13 11.15 22.41
C LEU A 147 -0.74 11.79 22.37
N ASN A 148 -0.50 12.77 21.48
CA ASN A 148 0.79 13.44 21.29
C ASN A 148 1.96 12.47 21.05
N LEU A 149 1.71 11.40 20.29
CA LEU A 149 2.73 10.43 19.93
C LEU A 149 3.32 10.71 18.53
N PRO A 150 4.61 10.49 18.33
CA PRO A 150 5.24 10.64 17.02
C PRO A 150 4.52 9.83 15.94
N TRP A 151 4.30 10.46 14.78
CA TRP A 151 3.61 9.82 13.65
C TRP A 151 4.37 8.59 13.12
N GLU A 152 5.70 8.60 13.23
CA GLU A 152 6.58 7.52 12.80
C GLU A 152 6.28 6.22 13.54
N LEU A 153 6.05 6.30 14.84
CA LEU A 153 5.71 5.13 15.65
C LEU A 153 4.34 4.55 15.26
N GLY A 154 3.36 5.41 15.00
CA GLY A 154 2.05 4.98 14.52
C GLY A 154 2.10 4.38 13.11
N ALA A 155 2.90 4.95 12.22
CA ALA A 155 3.13 4.41 10.88
C ALA A 155 3.81 3.03 10.92
N ARG A 156 4.81 2.85 11.81
CA ARG A 156 5.43 1.53 12.06
C ARG A 156 4.43 0.52 12.64
N PHE A 157 3.56 0.98 13.54
CA PHE A 157 2.50 0.13 14.12
C PHE A 157 1.53 -0.36 13.05
N PHE A 158 1.14 0.50 12.10
CA PHE A 158 0.32 0.10 10.95
C PHE A 158 1.06 -0.87 10.03
N MET A 159 2.31 -0.59 9.67
CA MET A 159 3.12 -1.52 8.85
C MET A 159 3.22 -2.90 9.50
N LYS A 160 3.36 -2.96 10.83
CA LYS A 160 3.48 -4.22 11.57
C LYS A 160 2.25 -5.10 11.43
N TYR A 161 1.04 -4.52 11.46
CA TYR A 161 -0.20 -5.30 11.60
C TYR A 161 -1.07 -5.34 10.34
N LEU A 162 -0.97 -4.40 9.40
CA LEU A 162 -1.83 -4.37 8.22
C LEU A 162 -1.41 -5.40 7.17
N PHE A 163 -2.35 -6.21 6.67
CA PHE A 163 -2.12 -7.08 5.52
C PHE A 163 -1.82 -6.30 4.24
N ASP A 164 -2.32 -5.08 4.13
CA ASP A 164 -2.13 -4.19 2.98
C ASP A 164 -1.09 -3.09 3.24
N GLY A 165 -0.29 -3.24 4.30
CA GLY A 165 0.77 -2.29 4.61
C GLY A 165 1.83 -2.23 3.51
N ASP A 166 2.00 -1.05 2.89
CA ASP A 166 3.08 -0.77 1.93
C ASP A 166 3.78 0.55 2.24
N ALA A 167 5.05 0.62 1.86
CA ALA A 167 5.92 1.76 2.17
C ALA A 167 5.32 3.11 1.72
N ALA A 168 4.80 3.18 0.50
CA ALA A 168 4.30 4.43 -0.06
C ALA A 168 2.97 4.85 0.57
N SER A 169 1.94 4.00 0.47
CA SER A 169 0.59 4.35 0.94
C SER A 169 0.57 4.61 2.44
N ASN A 170 1.28 3.79 3.23
CA ASN A 170 1.28 3.95 4.68
C ASN A 170 2.04 5.21 5.12
N THR A 171 3.30 5.37 4.72
CA THR A 171 4.13 6.51 5.15
C THR A 171 3.50 7.83 4.72
N LEU A 172 3.07 7.93 3.46
CA LEU A 172 2.56 9.19 2.92
C LEU A 172 1.17 9.53 3.46
N SER A 173 0.33 8.55 3.79
CA SER A 173 -0.95 8.79 4.44
C SER A 173 -0.80 9.29 5.87
N TRP A 174 0.13 8.75 6.66
CA TRP A 174 0.44 9.25 8.00
C TRP A 174 1.00 10.67 7.94
N ARG A 175 1.91 10.95 7.02
CA ARG A 175 2.43 12.30 6.75
C ARG A 175 1.33 13.27 6.33
N TRP A 176 0.34 12.79 5.57
CA TRP A 176 -0.80 13.61 5.14
C TRP A 176 -1.69 13.98 6.34
N VAL A 177 -2.02 13.04 7.22
CA VAL A 177 -2.76 13.33 8.46
C VAL A 177 -2.01 14.32 9.33
N ALA A 178 -0.69 14.16 9.47
CA ALA A 178 0.19 15.03 10.26
C ALA A 178 0.28 16.47 9.71
N GLY A 179 -0.10 16.73 8.46
CA GLY A 179 0.00 18.02 7.79
C GLY A 179 1.39 18.35 7.23
N ILE A 180 2.27 17.36 7.13
CA ILE A 180 3.63 17.50 6.60
C ILE A 180 3.78 17.00 5.14
N GLN A 181 2.83 16.22 4.63
CA GLN A 181 2.79 15.83 3.22
C GLN A 181 2.24 16.95 2.33
N THR A 182 1.21 17.65 2.79
CA THR A 182 0.77 18.93 2.27
C THR A 182 0.98 19.92 3.40
N GLN A 183 2.07 20.67 3.34
CA GLN A 183 2.52 21.50 4.43
C GLN A 183 1.42 22.44 4.93
N GLY A 184 1.19 22.43 6.23
CA GLY A 184 0.21 23.29 6.90
C GLY A 184 -1.25 22.81 6.80
N LYS A 185 -1.53 21.61 6.25
CA LYS A 185 -2.89 21.05 6.12
C LYS A 185 -2.98 19.68 6.77
N ASN A 186 -3.22 19.66 8.09
CA ASN A 186 -3.46 18.42 8.82
C ASN A 186 -4.93 17.96 8.72
N TYR A 187 -5.16 16.69 9.03
CA TYR A 187 -6.49 16.14 9.20
C TYR A 187 -6.77 15.93 10.70
N LEU A 188 -7.84 16.50 11.21
CA LEU A 188 -8.26 16.32 12.60
C LEU A 188 -9.49 15.45 12.69
N ALA A 189 -9.39 14.39 13.49
CA ALA A 189 -10.54 13.59 13.90
C ALA A 189 -11.47 14.47 14.74
N ARG A 190 -12.77 14.38 14.47
CA ARG A 190 -13.81 15.11 15.21
C ARG A 190 -14.83 14.13 15.75
N GLU A 191 -15.24 14.34 17.01
CA GLU A 191 -16.27 13.53 17.65
C GLU A 191 -17.54 13.40 16.78
N SER A 192 -18.05 14.54 16.29
CA SER A 192 -19.23 14.58 15.44
C SER A 192 -19.10 13.76 14.15
N ASN A 193 -17.88 13.72 13.58
CA ASN A 193 -17.58 12.97 12.37
C ASN A 193 -17.51 11.45 12.68
N ILE A 194 -16.80 11.07 13.75
CA ILE A 194 -16.71 9.67 14.21
C ILE A 194 -18.12 9.16 14.53
N ARG A 195 -18.88 9.87 15.36
CA ARG A 195 -20.24 9.51 15.71
C ARG A 195 -21.13 9.26 14.48
N LYS A 196 -21.09 10.20 13.53
CA LYS A 196 -21.89 10.09 12.29
C LYS A 196 -21.52 8.87 11.46
N PHE A 197 -20.21 8.71 11.17
CA PHE A 197 -19.76 7.70 10.20
C PHE A 197 -19.48 6.32 10.82
N THR A 198 -19.60 6.19 12.14
CA THR A 198 -19.67 4.89 12.83
C THR A 198 -21.09 4.47 13.16
N ASN A 199 -22.10 5.15 12.60
CA ASN A 199 -23.50 4.92 12.91
C ASN A 199 -23.80 4.94 14.42
N GLN A 200 -23.27 5.97 15.11
CA GLN A 200 -23.42 6.21 16.54
C GLN A 200 -22.83 5.12 17.47
N ARG A 201 -21.93 4.26 16.96
CA ARG A 201 -21.23 3.28 17.81
C ARG A 201 -20.43 3.96 18.93
N TYR A 202 -19.84 5.10 18.61
CA TYR A 202 -19.01 5.87 19.54
C TYR A 202 -19.65 7.22 19.80
N MET A 203 -19.88 7.50 21.07
CA MET A 203 -20.48 8.71 21.58
C MET A 203 -19.53 9.34 22.62
N ASN A 204 -19.45 10.63 22.73
CA ASN A 204 -18.66 11.32 23.76
C ASN A 204 -17.17 11.04 23.72
N THR A 205 -16.55 11.16 22.55
CA THR A 205 -15.10 11.00 22.36
C THR A 205 -14.40 12.34 22.59
N SER A 206 -13.62 12.46 23.64
CA SER A 206 -12.82 13.69 23.91
C SER A 206 -11.55 13.68 23.06
N LEU A 207 -11.47 14.59 22.08
CA LEU A 207 -10.38 14.69 21.10
C LEU A 207 -9.82 16.11 21.03
N ASN A 208 -8.55 16.23 20.66
CA ASN A 208 -7.97 17.51 20.30
C ASN A 208 -8.37 17.90 18.87
N GLU A 209 -9.46 18.67 18.75
CA GLU A 209 -10.01 19.10 17.46
C GLU A 209 -9.42 20.41 16.93
N ASN A 210 -8.44 20.99 17.63
CA ASN A 210 -7.86 22.31 17.31
C ASN A 210 -6.32 22.28 17.17
N ALA A 211 -5.72 21.10 17.01
CA ALA A 211 -4.29 20.96 16.89
C ALA A 211 -3.75 21.58 15.59
N LEU A 212 -2.58 22.21 15.69
CA LEU A 212 -1.86 22.71 14.52
C LEU A 212 -1.15 21.55 13.79
N PRO A 213 -0.91 21.69 12.47
CA PRO A 213 -0.07 20.76 11.72
C PRO A 213 1.31 20.60 12.36
N LEU A 214 1.90 19.42 12.22
CA LEU A 214 3.29 19.25 12.62
C LEU A 214 4.21 20.07 11.71
N GLU A 215 5.29 20.59 12.27
CA GLU A 215 6.33 21.24 11.50
C GLU A 215 7.23 20.19 10.83
N ASN A 216 7.59 20.44 9.57
CA ASN A 216 8.60 19.66 8.86
C ASN A 216 9.52 20.62 8.10
N PRO A 217 10.71 20.90 8.65
CA PRO A 217 11.66 21.80 8.00
C PRO A 217 12.29 21.21 6.74
N LYS A 218 12.26 19.86 6.57
CA LYS A 218 12.90 19.19 5.43
C LYS A 218 12.01 19.22 4.20
N ILE A 219 12.54 19.77 3.12
CA ILE A 219 11.90 19.79 1.79
C ILE A 219 12.51 18.68 0.93
N TYR A 220 11.67 17.85 0.35
CA TYR A 220 12.08 16.76 -0.55
C TYR A 220 11.78 17.16 -2.00
N PHE A 221 12.81 17.40 -2.78
CA PHE A 221 12.68 17.69 -4.21
C PHE A 221 12.52 16.40 -5.00
N PRO A 222 11.74 16.43 -6.11
CA PRO A 222 11.67 15.28 -7.00
C PRO A 222 13.04 14.95 -7.60
N GLN A 223 13.41 13.67 -7.53
CA GLN A 223 14.57 13.09 -8.17
C GLN A 223 14.14 12.26 -9.39
N ASP A 224 15.09 11.90 -10.24
CA ASP A 224 14.83 10.92 -11.29
C ASP A 224 14.56 9.56 -10.67
N VAL A 225 13.53 8.89 -11.17
CA VAL A 225 13.18 7.54 -10.72
C VAL A 225 14.24 6.53 -11.15
N ARG A 226 14.41 5.46 -10.37
CA ARG A 226 15.27 4.35 -10.74
C ARG A 226 14.91 3.85 -12.14
N HIS A 227 15.94 3.53 -12.92
CA HIS A 227 15.74 3.04 -14.27
C HIS A 227 15.17 1.62 -14.23
N VAL A 228 13.90 1.49 -14.62
CA VAL A 228 13.16 0.24 -14.70
C VAL A 228 12.85 -0.06 -16.16
N ARG A 229 13.09 -1.28 -16.59
CA ARG A 229 12.85 -1.75 -17.96
C ARG A 229 11.50 -2.46 -18.05
N THR A 230 11.03 -2.68 -19.26
CA THR A 230 9.81 -3.46 -19.53
C THR A 230 10.10 -4.79 -20.22
N THR A 231 11.36 -5.04 -20.56
CA THR A 231 11.80 -6.21 -21.34
C THR A 231 12.70 -7.12 -20.52
N GLN A 232 12.51 -8.43 -20.70
CA GLN A 232 13.35 -9.48 -20.15
C GLN A 232 14.80 -9.35 -20.65
N LYS A 233 15.77 -9.63 -19.76
CA LYS A 233 17.18 -9.71 -20.09
C LYS A 233 17.79 -11.05 -19.71
N TYR A 234 17.40 -11.61 -18.58
CA TYR A 234 17.96 -12.83 -18.02
C TYR A 234 16.92 -13.97 -18.00
N LYS A 235 17.39 -15.19 -17.74
CA LYS A 235 16.55 -16.38 -17.68
C LYS A 235 15.97 -16.66 -16.29
N ASN A 236 16.56 -16.03 -15.27
CA ASN A 236 16.13 -16.14 -13.89
C ASN A 236 15.38 -14.87 -13.48
N LEU A 237 14.24 -15.04 -12.84
CA LEU A 237 13.43 -13.96 -12.31
C LEU A 237 13.37 -14.04 -10.79
N VAL A 238 13.48 -12.89 -10.13
CA VAL A 238 13.23 -12.75 -8.69
C VAL A 238 11.97 -11.94 -8.46
N LEU A 239 11.12 -12.43 -7.59
CA LEU A 239 9.89 -11.80 -7.14
C LEU A 239 9.88 -11.67 -5.62
N PHE A 240 9.41 -10.53 -5.15
CA PHE A 240 8.97 -10.33 -3.77
C PHE A 240 7.44 -10.36 -3.68
N GLU A 241 6.93 -10.34 -2.47
CA GLU A 241 5.48 -10.39 -2.23
C GLU A 241 4.69 -9.16 -2.74
N SER A 242 5.38 -8.16 -3.28
CA SER A 242 4.76 -6.89 -3.71
C SER A 242 4.09 -6.94 -5.08
N ASP A 243 4.40 -7.95 -5.91
CA ASP A 243 3.81 -8.10 -7.24
C ASP A 243 3.68 -9.58 -7.65
N LEU A 244 2.52 -10.15 -7.36
CA LEU A 244 2.19 -11.56 -7.59
C LEU A 244 1.02 -11.73 -8.58
N ASN A 245 0.97 -10.88 -9.63
CA ASN A 245 -0.09 -10.95 -10.65
C ASN A 245 0.16 -12.10 -11.63
N VAL A 246 -0.50 -13.24 -11.43
CA VAL A 246 -0.42 -14.40 -12.34
C VAL A 246 -1.34 -14.24 -13.54
N ASN A 247 -2.60 -13.81 -13.32
CA ASN A 247 -3.67 -13.91 -14.32
C ASN A 247 -3.33 -13.19 -15.64
N GLU A 248 -2.87 -11.95 -15.55
CA GLU A 248 -2.58 -11.13 -16.73
C GLU A 248 -1.16 -11.34 -17.27
N ARG A 249 -0.29 -12.03 -16.52
CA ARG A 249 1.14 -12.20 -16.87
C ARG A 249 1.60 -13.64 -16.91
N TYR A 250 0.69 -14.59 -17.07
CA TYR A 250 1.04 -16.01 -17.11
C TYR A 250 2.06 -16.33 -18.22
N SER A 251 1.88 -15.77 -19.43
CA SER A 251 2.81 -15.93 -20.54
C SER A 251 4.19 -15.30 -20.26
N PHE A 252 4.22 -14.15 -19.58
CA PHE A 252 5.47 -13.50 -19.17
C PHE A 252 6.27 -14.41 -18.24
N PHE A 253 5.66 -15.01 -17.23
CA PHE A 253 6.35 -15.91 -16.30
C PHE A 253 6.86 -17.19 -16.97
N LYS A 254 6.19 -17.70 -17.99
CA LYS A 254 6.65 -18.87 -18.75
C LYS A 254 7.93 -18.64 -19.55
N ASN A 255 8.31 -17.42 -19.82
CA ASN A 255 9.53 -17.11 -20.55
C ASN A 255 10.80 -17.28 -19.69
N TYR A 256 10.65 -17.45 -18.39
CA TYR A 256 11.78 -17.67 -17.48
C TYR A 256 12.05 -19.16 -17.27
N GLU A 257 13.33 -19.50 -17.13
CA GLU A 257 13.73 -20.86 -16.77
C GLU A 257 13.50 -21.11 -15.27
N ASN A 258 13.83 -20.13 -14.44
CA ASN A 258 13.65 -20.20 -12.99
C ASN A 258 13.04 -18.92 -12.46
N ILE A 259 12.09 -19.07 -11.54
CA ILE A 259 11.47 -17.96 -10.81
C ILE A 259 11.67 -18.18 -9.31
N PHE A 260 12.30 -17.24 -8.65
CA PHE A 260 12.60 -17.27 -7.23
C PHE A 260 11.69 -16.29 -6.48
N LEU A 261 10.91 -16.84 -5.56
CA LEU A 261 10.05 -16.06 -4.66
C LEU A 261 10.78 -15.85 -3.34
N VAL A 262 11.10 -14.61 -3.01
CA VAL A 262 11.83 -14.24 -1.79
C VAL A 262 10.89 -13.49 -0.86
N LEU A 263 10.77 -13.95 0.38
CA LEU A 263 10.06 -13.25 1.46
C LEU A 263 11.07 -12.87 2.54
N LEU A 264 11.26 -11.58 2.74
CA LEU A 264 12.18 -11.12 3.79
C LEU A 264 11.67 -11.49 5.17
N ASP A 265 12.53 -12.11 5.97
CA ASP A 265 12.30 -12.33 7.40
C ASP A 265 12.50 -11.04 8.20
N ASN A 266 11.99 -11.00 9.40
CA ASN A 266 12.09 -9.86 10.31
C ASN A 266 13.55 -9.46 10.65
N LYS A 267 14.51 -10.37 10.51
CA LYS A 267 15.95 -10.07 10.68
C LYS A 267 16.48 -9.09 9.62
N ASN A 268 15.88 -9.10 8.41
CA ASN A 268 16.30 -8.32 7.25
C ASN A 268 15.38 -7.12 6.96
N ARG A 269 14.40 -6.83 7.85
CA ARG A 269 13.47 -5.70 7.71
C ARG A 269 13.81 -4.56 8.66
N ASN A 270 13.66 -3.34 8.20
CA ASN A 270 13.71 -2.15 9.04
C ASN A 270 12.50 -2.12 10.02
N ILE A 271 11.33 -2.50 9.53
CA ILE A 271 10.09 -2.57 10.31
C ILE A 271 9.65 -4.02 10.45
N LYS A 272 9.71 -4.54 11.69
CA LYS A 272 9.30 -5.91 11.97
C LYS A 272 7.80 -6.08 11.81
N LEU A 273 7.39 -7.13 11.10
CA LEU A 273 6.01 -7.51 10.88
C LEU A 273 5.50 -8.47 11.97
N ASP A 274 4.21 -8.43 12.22
CA ASP A 274 3.52 -9.46 13.03
C ASP A 274 3.52 -10.81 12.29
N GLU A 275 3.53 -11.90 13.05
CA GLU A 275 3.54 -13.26 12.49
C GLU A 275 2.36 -13.53 11.54
N LYS A 276 1.18 -12.99 11.84
CA LYS A 276 0.02 -13.13 10.94
C LYS A 276 0.26 -12.47 9.58
N VAL A 277 0.95 -11.33 9.57
CA VAL A 277 1.28 -10.61 8.33
C VAL A 277 2.34 -11.36 7.54
N LEU A 278 3.39 -11.87 8.19
CA LEU A 278 4.40 -12.71 7.52
C LEU A 278 3.78 -13.98 6.94
N ASN A 279 2.93 -14.66 7.70
CA ASN A 279 2.24 -15.87 7.26
C ASN A 279 1.28 -15.58 6.10
N PHE A 280 0.57 -14.44 6.13
CA PHE A 280 -0.27 -14.02 5.02
C PHE A 280 0.55 -13.82 3.74
N LYS A 281 1.68 -13.10 3.81
CA LYS A 281 2.59 -12.90 2.66
C LYS A 281 3.14 -14.22 2.13
N ARG A 282 3.53 -15.15 3.02
CA ARG A 282 3.97 -16.51 2.65
C ARG A 282 2.87 -17.27 1.91
N THR A 283 1.63 -17.24 2.41
CA THR A 283 0.48 -17.87 1.75
C THR A 283 0.22 -17.30 0.33
N LEU A 284 0.50 -16.01 0.11
CA LEU A 284 0.40 -15.41 -1.23
C LEU A 284 1.47 -15.98 -2.16
N GLN A 285 2.70 -16.14 -1.70
CA GLN A 285 3.80 -16.73 -2.50
C GLN A 285 3.55 -18.23 -2.77
N GLU A 286 3.05 -18.97 -1.80
CA GLU A 286 2.64 -20.37 -1.98
C GLU A 286 1.53 -20.50 -3.04
N ALA A 287 0.56 -19.59 -3.01
CA ALA A 287 -0.48 -19.54 -4.02
C ALA A 287 0.11 -19.25 -5.43
N PHE A 288 1.06 -18.32 -5.53
CA PHE A 288 1.77 -18.06 -6.79
C PHE A 288 2.51 -19.31 -7.28
N ALA A 289 3.28 -19.95 -6.39
CA ALA A 289 4.06 -21.14 -6.74
C ALA A 289 3.17 -22.32 -7.19
N SER A 290 1.94 -22.41 -6.70
CA SER A 290 0.97 -23.42 -7.15
C SER A 290 0.45 -23.18 -8.58
N GLU A 291 0.48 -21.94 -9.07
CA GLU A 291 0.03 -21.58 -10.42
C GLU A 291 1.18 -21.58 -11.45
N ILE A 292 2.41 -21.33 -11.01
CA ILE A 292 3.59 -21.15 -11.87
C ILE A 292 4.61 -22.24 -11.57
N SER A 293 4.62 -23.30 -12.38
CA SER A 293 5.37 -24.53 -12.13
C SER A 293 6.90 -24.42 -12.11
N ASN A 294 7.46 -23.40 -12.77
CA ASN A 294 8.90 -23.10 -12.80
C ASN A 294 9.31 -22.11 -11.68
N SER A 295 8.50 -21.95 -10.65
CA SER A 295 8.78 -21.09 -9.51
C SER A 295 9.08 -21.89 -8.24
N GLN A 296 9.90 -21.32 -7.37
CA GLN A 296 10.24 -21.87 -6.07
C GLN A 296 10.36 -20.76 -5.01
N ILE A 297 9.95 -21.06 -3.80
CA ILE A 297 10.12 -20.19 -2.65
C ILE A 297 11.49 -20.48 -2.06
N ILE A 298 12.29 -19.43 -1.87
CA ILE A 298 13.61 -19.51 -1.24
C ILE A 298 13.74 -18.46 -0.13
N ASP A 299 14.59 -18.71 0.83
CA ASP A 299 14.96 -17.71 1.83
C ASP A 299 16.03 -16.74 1.30
N GLU A 300 16.27 -15.67 2.06
CA GLU A 300 17.22 -14.63 1.66
C GLU A 300 18.65 -15.17 1.59
N ASP A 301 19.05 -16.05 2.50
CA ASP A 301 20.40 -16.62 2.57
C ASP A 301 20.66 -17.49 1.32
N THR A 302 19.69 -18.29 0.94
CA THR A 302 19.72 -19.06 -0.34
C THR A 302 19.80 -18.10 -1.51
N PHE A 303 18.95 -17.07 -1.58
CA PHE A 303 18.98 -16.08 -2.66
C PHE A 303 20.35 -15.41 -2.79
N MET A 304 20.95 -14.99 -1.68
CA MET A 304 22.25 -14.35 -1.66
C MET A 304 23.40 -15.30 -2.10
N SER A 305 23.22 -16.60 -1.90
CA SER A 305 24.21 -17.61 -2.31
C SER A 305 24.20 -17.94 -3.80
N LEU A 306 23.14 -17.54 -4.53
CA LEU A 306 23.01 -17.80 -5.96
C LEU A 306 24.00 -16.97 -6.76
N ASN A 307 24.94 -17.63 -7.43
CA ASN A 307 25.87 -16.96 -8.34
C ASN A 307 25.30 -16.87 -9.75
N ALA A 308 24.25 -16.05 -9.91
CA ALA A 308 23.54 -15.87 -11.18
C ALA A 308 23.19 -14.41 -11.44
N GLN A 309 22.72 -14.11 -12.64
CA GLN A 309 22.16 -12.83 -13.03
C GLN A 309 20.64 -12.94 -13.05
N PHE A 310 19.96 -11.91 -12.62
CA PHE A 310 18.51 -11.93 -12.42
C PHE A 310 17.82 -10.74 -13.07
N ASP A 311 16.69 -11.02 -13.69
CA ASP A 311 15.63 -10.04 -13.77
C ASP A 311 14.95 -9.97 -12.41
N VAL A 312 14.69 -8.77 -11.92
CA VAL A 312 14.00 -8.55 -10.65
C VAL A 312 12.72 -7.77 -10.93
N LEU A 313 11.57 -8.35 -10.59
CA LEU A 313 10.33 -7.59 -10.65
C LEU A 313 10.42 -6.44 -9.65
N TYR A 314 10.38 -5.21 -10.16
CA TYR A 314 10.71 -4.01 -9.38
C TYR A 314 9.80 -3.87 -8.14
N PRO A 315 10.33 -3.99 -6.92
CA PRO A 315 9.51 -4.05 -5.73
C PRO A 315 8.99 -2.68 -5.27
N SER A 316 9.38 -1.60 -5.93
CA SER A 316 9.21 -0.19 -5.52
C SER A 316 10.02 0.16 -4.26
N ILE A 317 10.08 1.46 -3.93
CA ILE A 317 10.73 1.95 -2.71
C ILE A 317 10.10 1.30 -1.47
N GLY A 318 10.92 0.76 -0.58
CA GLY A 318 10.52 0.09 0.65
C GLY A 318 11.46 -1.04 1.04
N GLU A 319 11.05 -1.89 1.99
CA GLU A 319 11.87 -2.94 2.62
C GLU A 319 12.61 -3.85 1.64
N ASN A 320 11.92 -4.29 0.57
CA ASN A 320 12.52 -5.20 -0.40
C ASN A 320 13.61 -4.49 -1.23
N MET A 321 13.42 -3.22 -1.55
CA MET A 321 14.42 -2.43 -2.26
C MET A 321 15.62 -2.11 -1.36
N ASP A 322 15.36 -1.77 -0.09
CA ASP A 322 16.42 -1.54 0.91
C ASP A 322 17.29 -2.78 1.09
N PHE A 323 16.68 -3.97 1.12
CA PHE A 323 17.40 -5.24 1.18
C PHE A 323 18.30 -5.41 -0.06
N LEU A 324 17.76 -5.21 -1.26
CA LEU A 324 18.54 -5.34 -2.50
C LEU A 324 19.70 -4.33 -2.56
N ASP A 325 19.45 -3.07 -2.20
CA ASP A 325 20.48 -2.02 -2.21
C ASP A 325 21.58 -2.27 -1.16
N ARG A 326 21.24 -2.92 -0.04
CA ARG A 326 22.19 -3.27 1.01
C ARG A 326 23.05 -4.47 0.66
N GLU A 327 22.44 -5.54 0.12
CA GLU A 327 23.09 -6.82 -0.07
C GLU A 327 23.79 -6.96 -1.43
N PHE A 328 23.26 -6.31 -2.48
CA PHE A 328 23.84 -6.39 -3.83
C PHE A 328 24.71 -5.18 -4.15
N LYS A 329 26.01 -5.27 -3.82
CA LYS A 329 26.99 -4.23 -4.17
C LYS A 329 27.23 -4.13 -5.69
N ASP A 330 27.05 -5.24 -6.39
CA ASP A 330 27.20 -5.35 -7.86
C ASP A 330 25.80 -5.31 -8.50
N ILE A 331 25.30 -4.09 -8.71
CA ILE A 331 23.97 -3.83 -9.27
C ILE A 331 23.85 -4.34 -10.72
N ASP A 332 24.97 -4.59 -11.42
CA ASP A 332 24.99 -5.09 -12.79
C ASP A 332 24.47 -6.55 -12.90
N LYS A 333 24.37 -7.25 -11.77
CA LYS A 333 23.76 -8.58 -11.68
C LYS A 333 22.22 -8.53 -11.66
N LEU A 334 21.64 -7.36 -11.35
CA LEU A 334 20.20 -7.17 -11.25
C LEU A 334 19.69 -6.31 -12.40
N HIS A 335 18.68 -6.80 -13.09
CA HIS A 335 17.97 -6.06 -14.12
C HIS A 335 16.52 -5.85 -13.71
N PHE A 336 16.17 -4.61 -13.34
CA PHE A 336 14.84 -4.29 -12.83
C PHE A 336 13.83 -4.21 -13.96
N ILE A 337 12.75 -5.01 -13.83
CA ILE A 337 11.61 -5.04 -14.74
C ILE A 337 10.36 -4.52 -14.01
N GLY A 338 9.63 -3.60 -14.63
CA GLY A 338 8.39 -3.06 -14.11
C GLY A 338 7.27 -3.02 -15.15
N LEU A 339 6.09 -2.66 -14.69
CA LEU A 339 4.95 -2.45 -15.55
C LEU A 339 5.11 -1.12 -16.30
N LYS A 340 4.82 -1.15 -17.61
CA LYS A 340 4.79 0.06 -18.44
C LYS A 340 3.78 1.08 -17.93
N GLU A 341 2.66 0.62 -17.37
CA GLU A 341 1.63 1.44 -16.76
C GLU A 341 2.15 2.20 -15.52
N ASP A 342 2.96 1.56 -14.67
CA ASP A 342 3.61 2.23 -13.55
C ASP A 342 4.52 3.36 -14.03
N ILE A 343 5.42 3.03 -14.97
CA ILE A 343 6.38 3.99 -15.55
C ILE A 343 5.63 5.17 -16.18
N TYR A 344 4.54 4.89 -16.90
CA TYR A 344 3.71 5.92 -17.50
C TYR A 344 3.01 6.78 -16.46
N CYS A 345 2.45 6.20 -15.40
CA CYS A 345 1.74 6.94 -14.36
C CYS A 345 2.66 7.79 -13.49
N TRP A 346 3.89 7.32 -13.21
CA TRP A 346 4.81 8.00 -12.29
C TRP A 346 5.25 9.37 -12.79
N GLN A 347 5.29 9.61 -14.12
CA GLN A 347 5.58 10.93 -14.67
C GLN A 347 4.63 12.03 -14.15
N PHE A 348 3.39 11.68 -13.83
CA PHE A 348 2.37 12.59 -13.31
C PHE A 348 2.42 12.76 -11.79
N SER A 349 3.25 11.97 -11.07
CA SER A 349 3.29 11.92 -9.60
C SER A 349 4.27 12.92 -8.96
N LYS A 350 4.91 13.79 -9.75
CA LYS A 350 5.91 14.78 -9.26
C LYS A 350 5.32 15.88 -8.39
N LYS A 351 4.03 16.16 -8.51
CA LYS A 351 3.29 17.20 -7.77
C LYS A 351 2.22 16.56 -6.87
N GLY A 352 1.35 17.37 -6.26
CA GLY A 352 0.25 16.88 -5.42
C GLY A 352 -0.82 16.09 -6.21
N PHE A 353 -1.61 15.27 -5.50
CA PHE A 353 -2.62 14.40 -6.11
C PHE A 353 -3.61 15.12 -7.02
N PHE A 354 -4.01 16.34 -6.73
CA PHE A 354 -4.92 17.08 -7.61
C PHE A 354 -4.33 17.39 -9.00
N ASN A 355 -3.00 17.44 -9.13
CA ASN A 355 -2.34 17.49 -10.43
C ASN A 355 -2.38 16.12 -11.11
N PHE A 356 -2.08 15.04 -10.38
CA PHE A 356 -2.21 13.69 -10.89
C PHE A 356 -3.63 13.40 -11.37
N LYS A 357 -4.64 13.77 -10.56
CA LYS A 357 -6.06 13.57 -10.86
C LYS A 357 -6.48 14.19 -12.21
N LYS A 358 -5.91 15.32 -12.60
CA LYS A 358 -6.22 15.94 -13.90
C LYS A 358 -5.80 15.07 -15.08
N ASN A 359 -4.81 14.19 -14.88
CA ASN A 359 -4.29 13.29 -15.91
C ASN A 359 -4.95 11.90 -15.87
N ILE A 360 -5.86 11.61 -14.91
CA ILE A 360 -6.57 10.33 -14.86
C ILE A 360 -7.29 10.00 -16.18
N PRO A 361 -7.99 10.94 -16.85
CA PRO A 361 -8.60 10.64 -18.15
C PRO A 361 -7.58 10.23 -19.22
N GLU A 362 -6.40 10.86 -19.25
CA GLU A 362 -5.30 10.51 -20.14
C GLU A 362 -4.74 9.12 -19.82
N VAL A 363 -4.51 8.84 -18.53
CA VAL A 363 -4.09 7.51 -18.07
C VAL A 363 -5.09 6.43 -18.44
N ILE A 364 -6.39 6.68 -18.25
CA ILE A 364 -7.45 5.74 -18.65
C ILE A 364 -7.42 5.51 -20.16
N ASN A 365 -7.28 6.56 -20.95
CA ASN A 365 -7.17 6.42 -22.42
C ASN A 365 -5.96 5.56 -22.80
N TYR A 366 -4.80 5.79 -22.18
CA TYR A 366 -3.62 4.96 -22.34
C TYR A 366 -3.91 3.49 -21.99
N LEU A 367 -4.55 3.22 -20.84
CA LEU A 367 -4.87 1.87 -20.40
C LEU A 367 -5.84 1.13 -21.32
N LEU A 368 -6.78 1.83 -21.95
CA LEU A 368 -7.81 1.23 -22.79
C LEU A 368 -7.37 1.00 -24.24
N HIS A 369 -6.44 1.80 -24.75
CA HIS A 369 -6.09 1.80 -26.18
C HIS A 369 -4.69 1.22 -26.50
N GLU A 370 -3.86 0.93 -25.47
CA GLU A 370 -2.50 0.41 -25.72
C GLU A 370 -2.48 -1.01 -26.30
N ASN A 371 -3.55 -1.79 -26.11
CA ASN A 371 -3.67 -3.11 -26.74
C ASN A 371 -3.90 -3.04 -28.24
N ASP A 372 -4.30 -1.88 -28.80
CA ASP A 372 -4.54 -1.69 -30.23
C ASP A 372 -3.28 -1.27 -31.01
N LEU A 373 -2.19 -0.92 -30.32
CA LEU A 373 -0.95 -0.44 -30.96
C LEU A 373 0.07 -1.55 -31.23
N PHE A 374 -0.23 -2.79 -30.84
CA PHE A 374 0.65 -3.96 -31.03
C PHE A 374 -0.02 -5.17 -31.73
N ASN A 375 -1.16 -4.94 -32.42
CA ASN A 375 -1.74 -5.90 -33.37
C ASN A 375 -1.34 -5.58 -34.82
#